data_b043b7ded11d540e69f179ea9130d463
#
_entry.id   b043b7ded11d540e69f179ea9130d463
#
_cell.length_a   1.000
_cell.length_b   1.000
_cell.length_c   1.000
_cell.angle_alpha   90.00
_cell.angle_beta   90.00
_cell.angle_gamma   90.00
#
_symmetry.space_group_name_H-M   'P 1'
#
loop_
_entity.id
_entity.type
_entity.pdbx_description
1 polymer ?
#
loop_
_entity_poly.entity_id
_entity_poly.type
_entity_poly.pdbx_seq_one_letter_code
_entity_poly.pdbx_strand_id
1 'polypeptide(L)'
;MKEELFKGVPIEEAYLKHNYCLDSAKHYLLNTDTWGVYELRLFARVAISMEPALLWRCLTIAIKKSQRFAKIPGNEDILYNTFETVFSVFAVFDEANYAEKTFHLWRDHVYEKEHIEQAIFMPFFEGWTHLLKQNKAKAADLMQQTLDQLERLGMKNTFSMYQSLSTFVLNEDFPGILLSDPLLSEGTRYGWEEP
;
A
#
# COMPACT_ATOMS: atom_id res chain seq x y z
N MET A 1 -18.39 2.79 -9.59
CA MET A 1 -17.28 3.18 -8.69
C MET A 1 -16.46 4.34 -9.24
N LYS A 2 -15.82 4.26 -10.43
CA LYS A 2 -15.09 5.40 -11.02
C LYS A 2 -15.95 6.66 -11.25
N GLU A 3 -17.19 6.51 -11.68
CA GLU A 3 -18.09 7.66 -11.94
C GLU A 3 -18.54 8.38 -10.67
N GLU A 4 -18.56 7.72 -9.51
CA GLU A 4 -18.96 8.35 -8.24
C GLU A 4 -17.79 9.07 -7.57
N LEU A 5 -16.56 8.57 -7.70
CA LEU A 5 -15.35 9.28 -7.27
C LEU A 5 -15.19 10.63 -7.96
N PHE A 6 -15.62 10.76 -9.22
CA PHE A 6 -15.57 12.01 -9.97
C PHE A 6 -16.74 12.98 -9.69
N LYS A 7 -17.75 12.57 -8.92
CA LYS A 7 -18.92 13.40 -8.57
C LYS A 7 -18.74 14.22 -7.28
N GLY A 8 -17.55 14.30 -6.72
CA GLY A 8 -17.28 15.07 -5.50
C GLY A 8 -17.89 14.46 -4.22
N VAL A 9 -18.27 13.19 -4.25
CA VAL A 9 -18.64 12.44 -3.05
C VAL A 9 -17.35 12.15 -2.27
N PRO A 10 -17.31 12.40 -0.95
CA PRO A 10 -16.18 12.02 -0.13
C PRO A 10 -15.83 10.54 -0.36
N ILE A 11 -14.53 10.25 -0.52
CA ILE A 11 -14.05 8.89 -0.80
C ILE A 11 -14.64 7.88 0.19
N GLU A 12 -14.72 8.27 1.46
CA GLU A 12 -15.33 7.48 2.54
C GLU A 12 -16.79 7.08 2.25
N GLU A 13 -17.61 8.01 1.75
CA GLU A 13 -19.01 7.69 1.41
C GLU A 13 -19.14 6.79 0.18
N ALA A 14 -18.28 6.97 -0.83
CA ALA A 14 -18.29 6.13 -2.03
C ALA A 14 -17.96 4.67 -1.68
N TYR A 15 -17.00 4.45 -0.77
CA TYR A 15 -16.63 3.11 -0.32
C TYR A 15 -17.66 2.50 0.66
N LEU A 16 -18.30 3.28 1.52
CA LEU A 16 -19.34 2.80 2.43
C LEU A 16 -20.60 2.32 1.69
N LYS A 17 -20.94 2.91 0.55
CA LYS A 17 -22.09 2.51 -0.28
C LYS A 17 -21.91 1.17 -0.99
N HIS A 18 -20.68 0.71 -1.21
CA HIS A 18 -20.38 -0.54 -1.94
C HIS A 18 -20.08 -1.73 -1.02
N ASN A 19 -20.45 -1.66 0.23
CA ASN A 19 -20.07 -2.61 1.30
C ASN A 19 -20.59 -4.06 1.17
N TYR A 20 -21.54 -4.35 0.29
CA TYR A 20 -22.13 -5.70 0.22
C TYR A 20 -21.15 -6.81 -0.22
N CYS A 21 -20.17 -6.49 -1.07
CA CYS A 21 -19.14 -7.47 -1.48
C CYS A 21 -18.00 -7.59 -0.45
N LEU A 22 -17.85 -6.59 0.44
CA LEU A 22 -16.71 -6.50 1.34
C LEU A 22 -16.82 -7.44 2.53
N ASP A 23 -18.02 -7.65 3.05
CA ASP A 23 -18.20 -8.53 4.21
C ASP A 23 -17.94 -9.99 3.84
N SER A 24 -18.31 -10.40 2.62
CA SER A 24 -17.99 -11.73 2.10
C SER A 24 -16.49 -11.90 1.92
N ALA A 25 -15.78 -10.90 1.38
CA ALA A 25 -14.33 -10.91 1.21
C ALA A 25 -13.60 -10.94 2.57
N LYS A 26 -14.02 -10.11 3.52
CA LYS A 26 -13.48 -10.11 4.90
C LYS A 26 -13.67 -11.47 5.57
N HIS A 27 -14.89 -12.03 5.49
CA HIS A 27 -15.17 -13.35 6.04
C HIS A 27 -14.31 -14.45 5.40
N TYR A 28 -14.16 -14.43 4.07
CA TYR A 28 -13.31 -15.37 3.36
C TYR A 28 -11.84 -15.27 3.83
N LEU A 29 -11.26 -14.06 3.83
CA LEU A 29 -9.88 -13.84 4.23
C LEU A 29 -9.59 -14.28 5.68
N LEU A 30 -10.50 -14.03 6.60
CA LEU A 30 -10.32 -14.42 8.00
C LEU A 30 -10.37 -15.93 8.20
N ASN A 31 -11.17 -16.67 7.40
CA ASN A 31 -11.39 -18.10 7.54
C ASN A 31 -10.50 -18.98 6.64
N THR A 32 -9.82 -18.41 5.64
CA THR A 32 -8.90 -19.15 4.77
C THR A 32 -7.62 -19.49 5.53
N ASP A 33 -7.19 -20.77 5.51
CA ASP A 33 -6.05 -21.26 6.30
C ASP A 33 -4.68 -20.80 5.76
N THR A 34 -4.55 -20.71 4.44
CA THR A 34 -3.30 -20.30 3.76
C THR A 34 -3.59 -19.19 2.77
N TRP A 35 -2.68 -18.21 2.71
CA TRP A 35 -2.78 -17.11 1.77
C TRP A 35 -1.73 -17.24 0.67
N GLY A 36 -2.22 -17.23 -0.58
CA GLY A 36 -1.41 -17.14 -1.79
C GLY A 36 -1.63 -15.81 -2.51
N VAL A 37 -1.36 -15.79 -3.80
CA VAL A 37 -1.52 -14.60 -4.68
C VAL A 37 -2.93 -14.04 -4.60
N TYR A 38 -3.93 -14.91 -4.67
CA TYR A 38 -5.33 -14.49 -4.71
C TYR A 38 -5.74 -13.77 -3.43
N GLU A 39 -5.44 -14.36 -2.27
CA GLU A 39 -5.80 -13.80 -0.97
C GLU A 39 -5.08 -12.47 -0.70
N LEU A 40 -3.78 -12.39 -1.01
CA LEU A 40 -3.00 -11.15 -0.85
C LEU A 40 -3.53 -10.03 -1.76
N ARG A 41 -3.84 -10.34 -3.03
CA ARG A 41 -4.44 -9.37 -3.95
C ARG A 41 -5.86 -8.97 -3.55
N LEU A 42 -6.67 -9.93 -3.10
CA LEU A 42 -8.00 -9.63 -2.58
C LEU A 42 -7.91 -8.73 -1.36
N PHE A 43 -7.01 -9.05 -0.42
CA PHE A 43 -6.77 -8.24 0.77
C PHE A 43 -6.36 -6.81 0.41
N ALA A 44 -5.38 -6.63 -0.47
CA ALA A 44 -4.96 -5.31 -0.92
C ALA A 44 -6.13 -4.50 -1.52
N ARG A 45 -7.01 -5.14 -2.30
CA ARG A 45 -8.18 -4.47 -2.91
C ARG A 45 -9.24 -4.02 -1.91
N VAL A 46 -9.44 -4.77 -0.82
CA VAL A 46 -10.45 -4.43 0.19
C VAL A 46 -9.87 -3.66 1.38
N ALA A 47 -8.55 -3.48 1.45
CA ALA A 47 -7.84 -2.82 2.53
C ALA A 47 -8.41 -1.44 2.86
N ILE A 48 -8.65 -0.62 1.83
CA ILE A 48 -9.16 0.75 1.96
C ILE A 48 -10.55 0.84 2.62
N SER A 49 -11.28 -0.27 2.63
CA SER A 49 -12.64 -0.33 3.18
C SER A 49 -12.68 -1.01 4.56
N MET A 50 -11.51 -1.35 5.10
CA MET A 50 -11.41 -1.97 6.42
C MET A 50 -11.21 -0.92 7.49
N GLU A 51 -11.82 -1.13 8.65
CA GLU A 51 -11.48 -0.37 9.85
C GLU A 51 -10.02 -0.60 10.24
N PRO A 52 -9.31 0.40 10.80
CA PRO A 52 -7.89 0.33 11.09
C PRO A 52 -7.46 -0.89 11.92
N ALA A 53 -8.22 -1.22 12.97
CA ALA A 53 -7.91 -2.37 13.82
C ALA A 53 -8.05 -3.71 13.06
N LEU A 54 -9.06 -3.83 12.20
CA LEU A 54 -9.27 -5.03 11.37
C LEU A 54 -8.20 -5.12 10.28
N LEU A 55 -7.87 -4.00 9.63
CA LEU A 55 -6.82 -3.94 8.61
C LEU A 55 -5.47 -4.41 9.18
N TRP A 56 -5.09 -3.90 10.35
CA TRP A 56 -3.88 -4.34 11.05
C TRP A 56 -3.89 -5.83 11.39
N ARG A 57 -5.02 -6.32 11.90
CA ARG A 57 -5.19 -7.76 12.18
C ARG A 57 -5.06 -8.60 10.91
N CYS A 58 -5.66 -8.18 9.81
CA CYS A 58 -5.55 -8.88 8.53
C CYS A 58 -4.13 -8.86 7.98
N LEU A 59 -3.38 -7.77 8.12
CA LEU A 59 -1.97 -7.72 7.74
C LEU A 59 -1.13 -8.74 8.53
N THR A 60 -1.30 -8.81 9.84
CA THR A 60 -0.56 -9.79 10.66
C THR A 60 -0.92 -11.24 10.31
N ILE A 61 -2.18 -11.49 9.97
CA ILE A 61 -2.63 -12.79 9.46
C ILE A 61 -2.02 -13.08 8.08
N ALA A 62 -2.00 -12.09 7.17
CA ALA A 62 -1.43 -12.21 5.83
C ALA A 62 0.03 -12.66 5.89
N ILE A 63 0.85 -12.00 6.69
CA ILE A 63 2.27 -12.32 6.87
C ILE A 63 2.44 -13.78 7.36
N LYS A 64 1.65 -14.17 8.37
CA LYS A 64 1.74 -15.52 8.94
C LYS A 64 1.30 -16.61 7.96
N LYS A 65 0.16 -16.38 7.29
CA LYS A 65 -0.44 -17.39 6.40
C LYS A 65 0.24 -17.47 5.04
N SER A 66 0.95 -16.43 4.59
CA SER A 66 1.69 -16.40 3.33
C SER A 66 3.13 -16.92 3.41
N GLN A 67 3.63 -17.29 4.58
CA GLN A 67 5.04 -17.70 4.77
C GLN A 67 5.52 -18.81 3.82
N ARG A 68 4.65 -19.77 3.48
CA ARG A 68 4.99 -20.85 2.55
C ARG A 68 5.04 -20.33 1.11
N PHE A 69 4.12 -19.45 0.77
CA PHE A 69 3.99 -18.83 -0.53
C PHE A 69 5.17 -17.88 -0.81
N ALA A 70 5.58 -17.08 0.15
CA ALA A 70 6.69 -16.15 0.04
C ALA A 70 8.06 -16.84 -0.16
N LYS A 71 8.18 -18.15 0.11
CA LYS A 71 9.41 -18.92 -0.18
C LYS A 71 9.59 -19.27 -1.65
N ILE A 72 8.58 -19.05 -2.48
CA ILE A 72 8.65 -19.31 -3.91
C ILE A 72 9.25 -18.06 -4.57
N PRO A 73 10.37 -18.17 -5.32
CA PRO A 73 10.99 -17.02 -5.97
C PRO A 73 10.01 -16.22 -6.83
N GLY A 74 10.03 -14.90 -6.69
CA GLY A 74 9.12 -13.98 -7.39
C GLY A 74 7.76 -13.75 -6.72
N ASN A 75 7.43 -14.48 -5.66
CA ASN A 75 6.18 -14.26 -4.94
C ASN A 75 6.31 -13.28 -3.78
N GLU A 76 7.53 -12.99 -3.34
CA GLU A 76 7.79 -12.04 -2.25
C GLU A 76 7.28 -10.64 -2.58
N ASP A 77 7.37 -10.21 -3.84
CA ASP A 77 6.91 -8.90 -4.31
C ASP A 77 5.43 -8.65 -4.01
N ILE A 78 4.60 -9.70 -4.08
CA ILE A 78 3.16 -9.57 -3.77
C ILE A 78 2.95 -9.26 -2.28
N LEU A 79 3.78 -9.81 -1.41
CA LEU A 79 3.73 -9.50 0.01
C LEU A 79 4.23 -8.07 0.27
N TYR A 80 5.29 -7.63 -0.41
CA TYR A 80 5.78 -6.25 -0.30
C TYR A 80 4.76 -5.24 -0.81
N ASN A 81 4.11 -5.50 -1.94
CA ASN A 81 3.00 -4.69 -2.44
C ASN A 81 1.83 -4.63 -1.44
N THR A 82 1.61 -5.71 -0.68
CA THR A 82 0.59 -5.74 0.38
C THR A 82 0.98 -4.82 1.55
N PHE A 83 2.25 -4.82 1.97
CA PHE A 83 2.75 -3.88 2.98
C PHE A 83 2.59 -2.43 2.53
N GLU A 84 3.01 -2.13 1.30
CA GLU A 84 2.90 -0.79 0.72
C GLU A 84 1.45 -0.31 0.69
N THR A 85 0.53 -1.15 0.20
CA THR A 85 -0.90 -0.83 0.17
C THR A 85 -1.45 -0.55 1.57
N VAL A 86 -1.17 -1.41 2.53
CA VAL A 86 -1.69 -1.25 3.91
C VAL A 86 -1.09 -0.02 4.59
N PHE A 87 0.21 0.22 4.41
CA PHE A 87 0.85 1.43 4.89
C PHE A 87 0.19 2.69 4.30
N SER A 88 0.01 2.71 2.97
CA SER A 88 -0.59 3.85 2.27
C SER A 88 -2.02 4.13 2.73
N VAL A 89 -2.82 3.08 2.95
CA VAL A 89 -4.17 3.22 3.50
C VAL A 89 -4.13 3.87 4.88
N PHE A 90 -3.30 3.39 5.80
CA PHE A 90 -3.18 4.00 7.12
C PHE A 90 -2.69 5.44 7.04
N ALA A 91 -1.73 5.73 6.18
CA ALA A 91 -1.18 7.07 6.02
C ALA A 91 -2.20 8.06 5.46
N VAL A 92 -2.99 7.64 4.47
CA VAL A 92 -4.03 8.48 3.85
C VAL A 92 -5.17 8.80 4.81
N PHE A 93 -5.50 7.88 5.72
CA PHE A 93 -6.54 8.09 6.73
C PHE A 93 -6.01 8.66 8.05
N ASP A 94 -4.76 9.18 8.07
CA ASP A 94 -4.10 9.78 9.24
C ASP A 94 -3.98 8.84 10.45
N GLU A 95 -3.95 7.53 10.19
CA GLU A 95 -3.76 6.49 11.19
C GLU A 95 -2.26 6.30 11.53
N ALA A 96 -1.61 7.36 11.98
CA ALA A 96 -0.14 7.46 12.16
C ALA A 96 0.46 6.28 12.95
N ASN A 97 -0.21 5.82 14.01
CA ASN A 97 0.28 4.71 14.83
C ASN A 97 0.29 3.37 14.07
N TYR A 98 -0.72 3.12 13.25
CA TYR A 98 -0.80 1.90 12.43
C TYR A 98 0.15 1.98 11.24
N ALA A 99 0.28 3.16 10.61
CA ALA A 99 1.25 3.39 9.54
C ALA A 99 2.67 3.11 10.02
N GLU A 100 3.06 3.66 11.17
CA GLU A 100 4.39 3.44 11.76
C GLU A 100 4.64 1.96 12.11
N LYS A 101 3.68 1.28 12.73
CA LYS A 101 3.80 -0.16 13.02
C LYS A 101 3.95 -0.98 11.73
N THR A 102 3.19 -0.62 10.69
CA THR A 102 3.27 -1.28 9.38
C THR A 102 4.64 -1.06 8.76
N PHE A 103 5.15 0.18 8.77
CA PHE A 103 6.49 0.50 8.28
C PHE A 103 7.59 -0.30 8.99
N HIS A 104 7.59 -0.34 10.32
CA HIS A 104 8.58 -1.10 11.06
C HIS A 104 8.54 -2.59 10.74
N LEU A 105 7.35 -3.18 10.70
CA LEU A 105 7.17 -4.59 10.38
C LEU A 105 7.64 -4.90 8.93
N TRP A 106 7.33 -4.03 7.98
CA TRP A 106 7.78 -4.15 6.61
C TRP A 106 9.30 -4.00 6.48
N ARG A 107 9.86 -2.94 7.06
CA ARG A 107 11.30 -2.69 7.08
C ARG A 107 12.08 -3.87 7.67
N ASP A 108 11.65 -4.37 8.81
CA ASP A 108 12.32 -5.50 9.48
C ASP A 108 12.27 -6.74 8.57
N HIS A 109 11.14 -6.99 7.90
CA HIS A 109 11.02 -8.09 6.93
C HIS A 109 11.94 -7.92 5.72
N VAL A 110 12.07 -6.71 5.16
CA VAL A 110 12.97 -6.39 4.05
C VAL A 110 14.43 -6.66 4.42
N TYR A 111 14.85 -6.21 5.60
CA TYR A 111 16.24 -6.37 6.05
C TYR A 111 16.57 -7.81 6.48
N GLU A 112 15.65 -8.52 7.12
CA GLU A 112 15.82 -9.94 7.44
C GLU A 112 15.98 -10.81 6.17
N LYS A 113 15.37 -10.40 5.06
CA LYS A 113 15.44 -11.10 3.78
C LYS A 113 16.52 -10.56 2.84
N GLU A 114 17.24 -9.52 3.24
CA GLU A 114 18.26 -8.84 2.41
C GLU A 114 17.71 -8.41 1.03
N HIS A 115 16.43 -7.98 1.00
CA HIS A 115 15.75 -7.63 -0.25
C HIS A 115 16.16 -6.24 -0.74
N ILE A 116 17.21 -6.19 -1.55
CA ILE A 116 17.88 -4.95 -1.98
C ILE A 116 16.91 -3.99 -2.70
N GLU A 117 16.06 -4.50 -3.60
CA GLU A 117 15.13 -3.65 -4.35
C GLU A 117 14.16 -2.93 -3.43
N GLN A 118 13.61 -3.63 -2.44
CA GLN A 118 12.72 -3.02 -1.47
C GLN A 118 13.43 -2.05 -0.51
N ALA A 119 14.68 -2.33 -0.17
CA ALA A 119 15.48 -1.47 0.70
C ALA A 119 15.68 -0.05 0.12
N ILE A 120 15.67 0.09 -1.22
CA ILE A 120 15.75 1.39 -1.91
C ILE A 120 14.57 2.29 -1.55
N PHE A 121 13.38 1.73 -1.33
CA PHE A 121 12.15 2.48 -1.06
C PHE A 121 11.95 2.78 0.44
N MET A 122 12.69 2.11 1.33
CA MET A 122 12.50 2.29 2.78
C MET A 122 12.64 3.74 3.25
N PRO A 123 13.63 4.56 2.77
CA PRO A 123 13.70 5.95 3.17
C PRO A 123 12.47 6.78 2.79
N PHE A 124 11.81 6.46 1.66
CA PHE A 124 10.59 7.15 1.25
C PHE A 124 9.46 6.94 2.26
N PHE A 125 9.21 5.70 2.64
CA PHE A 125 8.14 5.36 3.58
C PHE A 125 8.48 5.80 5.02
N GLU A 126 9.76 5.81 5.40
CA GLU A 126 10.22 6.44 6.63
C GLU A 126 9.92 7.94 6.63
N GLY A 127 10.21 8.61 5.51
CA GLY A 127 9.85 10.01 5.30
C GLY A 127 8.37 10.25 5.50
N TRP A 128 7.51 9.39 4.94
CA TRP A 128 6.07 9.53 5.12
C TRP A 128 5.64 9.34 6.59
N THR A 129 6.25 8.42 7.34
CA THR A 129 5.98 8.32 8.80
C THR A 129 6.38 9.59 9.55
N HIS A 130 7.47 10.25 9.13
CA HIS A 130 7.86 11.54 9.70
C HIS A 130 6.86 12.65 9.37
N LEU A 131 6.29 12.64 8.17
CA LEU A 131 5.26 13.61 7.79
C LEU A 131 4.00 13.46 8.66
N LEU A 132 3.53 12.24 8.87
CA LEU A 132 2.40 11.97 9.78
C LEU A 132 2.66 12.45 11.22
N LYS A 133 3.92 12.62 11.60
CA LYS A 133 4.36 13.20 12.87
C LYS A 133 4.68 14.70 12.77
N GLN A 134 4.20 15.38 11.74
CA GLN A 134 4.40 16.81 11.49
C GLN A 134 5.87 17.23 11.29
N ASN A 135 6.77 16.31 10.96
CA ASN A 135 8.17 16.60 10.68
C ASN A 135 8.43 16.66 9.15
N LYS A 136 7.87 17.70 8.52
CA LYS A 136 7.91 17.88 7.06
C LYS A 136 9.33 17.98 6.49
N ALA A 137 10.26 18.63 7.22
CA ALA A 137 11.63 18.79 6.76
C ALA A 137 12.35 17.44 6.65
N LYS A 138 12.23 16.60 7.69
CA LYS A 138 12.82 15.25 7.68
C LYS A 138 12.15 14.34 6.64
N ALA A 139 10.83 14.48 6.46
CA ALA A 139 10.09 13.76 5.45
C ALA A 139 10.62 14.04 4.05
N ALA A 140 10.75 15.32 3.68
CA ALA A 140 11.25 15.73 2.38
C ALA A 140 12.69 15.25 2.12
N ASP A 141 13.57 15.33 3.12
CA ASP A 141 14.95 14.86 3.02
C ASP A 141 15.03 13.35 2.73
N LEU A 142 14.26 12.54 3.47
CA LEU A 142 14.23 11.09 3.28
C LEU A 142 13.62 10.67 1.94
N MET A 143 12.53 11.33 1.51
CA MET A 143 11.93 11.08 0.20
C MET A 143 12.89 11.43 -0.93
N GLN A 144 13.64 12.56 -0.79
CA GLN A 144 14.65 12.95 -1.77
C GLN A 144 15.79 11.93 -1.87
N GLN A 145 16.22 11.31 -0.76
CA GLN A 145 17.22 10.26 -0.78
C GLN A 145 16.81 9.07 -1.67
N THR A 146 15.55 8.66 -1.61
CA THR A 146 15.02 7.62 -2.51
C THR A 146 15.06 8.08 -3.96
N LEU A 147 14.64 9.30 -4.26
CA LEU A 147 14.67 9.85 -5.62
C LEU A 147 16.09 9.89 -6.18
N ASP A 148 17.06 10.36 -5.39
CA ASP A 148 18.46 10.40 -5.78
C ASP A 148 19.04 9.00 -6.07
N GLN A 149 18.63 7.99 -5.30
CA GLN A 149 19.03 6.60 -5.54
C GLN A 149 18.43 6.07 -6.85
N LEU A 150 17.13 6.29 -7.09
CA LEU A 150 16.44 5.86 -8.31
C LEU A 150 17.05 6.51 -9.57
N GLU A 151 17.41 7.79 -9.48
CA GLU A 151 18.11 8.51 -10.57
C GLU A 151 19.46 7.91 -10.85
N ARG A 152 20.29 7.66 -9.83
CA ARG A 152 21.62 7.03 -9.97
C ARG A 152 21.56 5.64 -10.57
N LEU A 153 20.49 4.89 -10.27
CA LEU A 153 20.25 3.56 -10.83
C LEU A 153 19.65 3.60 -12.26
N GLY A 154 19.31 4.79 -12.77
CA GLY A 154 18.70 4.95 -14.08
C GLY A 154 17.25 4.45 -14.17
N MET A 155 16.56 4.30 -13.06
CA MET A 155 15.19 3.79 -12.96
C MET A 155 14.15 4.88 -13.28
N LYS A 156 14.15 5.40 -14.51
CA LYS A 156 13.39 6.60 -14.91
C LYS A 156 11.90 6.52 -14.63
N ASN A 157 11.25 5.39 -14.94
CA ASN A 157 9.81 5.25 -14.73
C ASN A 157 9.45 5.24 -13.24
N THR A 158 10.21 4.49 -12.46
CA THR A 158 10.05 4.42 -11.00
C THR A 158 10.35 5.78 -10.36
N PHE A 159 11.40 6.46 -10.80
CA PHE A 159 11.70 7.83 -10.37
C PHE A 159 10.51 8.77 -10.60
N SER A 160 9.97 8.81 -11.82
CA SER A 160 8.82 9.69 -12.13
C SER A 160 7.59 9.38 -11.30
N MET A 161 7.34 8.09 -11.03
CA MET A 161 6.24 7.66 -10.17
C MET A 161 6.44 8.15 -8.73
N TYR A 162 7.61 7.89 -8.12
CA TYR A 162 7.89 8.31 -6.74
C TYR A 162 8.03 9.83 -6.60
N GLN A 163 8.49 10.54 -7.64
CA GLN A 163 8.50 12.00 -7.66
C GLN A 163 7.08 12.58 -7.60
N SER A 164 6.16 12.02 -8.39
CA SER A 164 4.74 12.40 -8.33
C SER A 164 4.13 12.08 -6.97
N LEU A 165 4.40 10.89 -6.46
CA LEU A 165 3.92 10.46 -5.15
C LEU A 165 4.46 11.37 -4.03
N SER A 166 5.75 11.71 -4.05
CA SER A 166 6.35 12.65 -3.10
C SER A 166 5.65 14.01 -3.12
N THR A 167 5.32 14.52 -4.31
CA THR A 167 4.61 15.78 -4.47
C THR A 167 3.22 15.73 -3.82
N PHE A 168 2.45 14.67 -4.07
CA PHE A 168 1.13 14.49 -3.45
C PHE A 168 1.21 14.36 -1.93
N VAL A 169 2.13 13.53 -1.44
CA VAL A 169 2.31 13.28 0.00
C VAL A 169 2.72 14.56 0.72
N LEU A 170 3.71 15.30 0.22
CA LEU A 170 4.21 16.52 0.85
C LEU A 170 3.22 17.69 0.79
N ASN A 171 2.31 17.69 -0.19
CA ASN A 171 1.23 18.68 -0.30
C ASN A 171 -0.06 18.23 0.38
N GLU A 172 -0.07 17.03 0.99
CA GLU A 172 -1.24 16.46 1.64
C GLU A 172 -2.43 16.26 0.67
N ASP A 173 -2.12 16.00 -0.62
CA ASP A 173 -3.11 15.71 -1.64
C ASP A 173 -3.43 14.20 -1.66
N PHE A 174 -4.02 13.71 -0.60
CA PHE A 174 -4.33 12.29 -0.41
C PHE A 174 -5.30 11.72 -1.47
N PRO A 175 -6.33 12.46 -1.94
CA PRO A 175 -7.12 12.00 -3.07
C PRO A 175 -6.30 11.74 -4.32
N GLY A 176 -5.31 12.59 -4.62
CA GLY A 176 -4.39 12.42 -5.73
C GLY A 176 -3.53 11.14 -5.57
N ILE A 177 -3.08 10.83 -4.36
CA ILE A 177 -2.33 9.60 -4.07
C ILE A 177 -3.18 8.37 -4.39
N LEU A 178 -4.41 8.29 -3.89
CA LEU A 178 -5.29 7.15 -4.12
C LEU A 178 -5.59 6.93 -5.60
N LEU A 179 -5.69 8.00 -6.39
CA LEU A 179 -5.93 7.91 -7.84
C LEU A 179 -4.67 7.52 -8.61
N SER A 180 -3.48 7.83 -8.09
CA SER A 180 -2.19 7.52 -8.71
C SER A 180 -1.62 6.17 -8.32
N ASP A 181 -2.15 5.52 -7.28
CA ASP A 181 -1.66 4.22 -6.80
C ASP A 181 -1.76 3.16 -7.91
N PRO A 182 -0.62 2.58 -8.35
CA PRO A 182 -0.61 1.56 -9.39
C PRO A 182 -1.43 0.32 -9.01
N LEU A 183 -1.45 -0.06 -7.72
CA LEU A 183 -2.20 -1.21 -7.22
C LEU A 183 -3.71 -0.97 -7.29
N LEU A 184 -4.16 0.27 -7.07
CA LEU A 184 -5.55 0.66 -7.24
C LEU A 184 -5.88 0.91 -8.72
N SER A 185 -4.90 1.29 -9.54
CA SER A 185 -5.04 1.54 -10.98
C SER A 185 -4.91 0.27 -11.83
N GLU A 186 -4.12 -0.74 -11.40
CA GLU A 186 -3.94 -2.00 -12.14
C GLU A 186 -5.22 -2.84 -12.22
N GLY A 187 -6.21 -2.61 -11.36
CA GLY A 187 -7.56 -3.19 -11.52
C GLY A 187 -8.23 -2.82 -12.84
N THR A 188 -7.61 -1.95 -13.64
CA THR A 188 -8.10 -1.52 -14.96
C THR A 188 -7.27 -2.02 -16.13
N ARG A 189 -6.09 -2.63 -15.90
CA ARG A 189 -5.22 -3.16 -16.98
C ARG A 189 -5.48 -4.62 -17.32
N TYR A 190 -5.99 -5.40 -16.39
CA TYR A 190 -6.49 -6.73 -16.70
C TYR A 190 -7.97 -6.59 -17.04
N GLY A 191 -8.24 -6.25 -18.30
CA GLY A 191 -9.58 -6.34 -18.86
C GLY A 191 -10.10 -7.76 -18.63
N TRP A 192 -11.08 -7.87 -17.76
CA TRP A 192 -12.01 -8.97 -17.84
C TRP A 192 -12.85 -8.62 -19.07
N GLU A 193 -12.42 -9.08 -20.25
CA GLU A 193 -13.31 -9.25 -21.36
C GLU A 193 -14.36 -10.24 -20.86
N GLU A 194 -15.57 -9.75 -20.65
CA GLU A 194 -16.72 -10.62 -20.40
C GLU A 194 -16.90 -11.57 -21.58
N PRO A 195 -17.21 -12.86 -21.34
CA PRO A 195 -17.45 -13.84 -22.39
C PRO A 195 -18.69 -13.52 -23.23
#